data_c9060bb06f7b66d817f979d3edb11517
#
_entry.id   c9060bb06f7b66d817f979d3edb11517
#
_cell.length_a   1.000
_cell.length_b   1.000
_cell.length_c   1.000
_cell.angle_alpha   90.00
_cell.angle_beta   90.00
_cell.angle_gamma   90.00
#
_symmetry.space_group_name_H-M   'P 1'
#
loop_
_entity.id
_entity.type
_entity.pdbx_description
1 polymer ?
#
loop_
_entity_poly.entity_id
_entity_poly.type
_entity_poly.pdbx_seq_one_letter_code
_entity_poly.pdbx_strand_id
1 'polypeptide(L)'
;MAQQQANRHGSEQRHRTHAWIAIVATVVTLMLAVGAIWWAWAHHAPTPRPQATTPALTATPSVTPSGSPSGATPTASPSPTAADQAQEIVDGMSLDERAAQLVMTPLAAGTDPSAIRALIADEHVGSVILMGNWTSGVAGVREATEMLQSYADGPTRVLVATDQEGGQVQHLQGPGFETMPSEVTQGMMPLANLQSASRGWGEQLHMAGVHVDLAPCVDTVTIDRASNAPVGALDRDYGLDAAGNAQHAAAFVEGLRAAGVGAAAKHFPGLGAVTGNTDFTTDGIVDTTTTRNGPEVQAFAQAIRAADPGMVMISLATYTAIDPDEPAAFSPTVIDGMLRGDIGYGGVVISDSLSASAVSAIAPAELGVRLVQAGGDLACVNDPAFTQPILDGLRARARGDAAFAERVTQSARRVVSLKLALGLAQ
;
A
#
# COMPACT_ATOMS: atom_id res chain seq x y z
N MET A 1 39.83 -4.76 54.45
CA MET A 1 39.11 -4.51 53.18
C MET A 1 38.37 -5.74 52.63
N ALA A 2 38.81 -6.97 52.80
CA ALA A 2 38.16 -8.17 52.25
C ALA A 2 36.81 -8.50 52.92
N GLN A 3 36.59 -8.19 54.20
CA GLN A 3 35.35 -8.49 54.94
C GLN A 3 34.18 -7.55 54.62
N GLN A 4 34.46 -6.34 54.07
CA GLN A 4 33.39 -5.42 53.62
C GLN A 4 32.89 -5.70 52.22
N GLN A 5 33.66 -6.40 51.35
CA GLN A 5 33.22 -6.83 50.03
C GLN A 5 32.30 -8.07 50.09
N ALA A 6 32.55 -8.99 51.03
CA ALA A 6 31.72 -10.18 51.17
C ALA A 6 30.28 -9.86 51.65
N ASN A 7 30.14 -8.83 52.51
CA ASN A 7 28.81 -8.42 53.01
C ASN A 7 27.95 -7.66 51.95
N ARG A 8 28.55 -7.02 50.97
CA ARG A 8 27.81 -6.36 49.88
C ARG A 8 27.25 -7.38 48.89
N HIS A 9 27.97 -8.42 48.57
CA HIS A 9 27.47 -9.48 47.64
C HIS A 9 26.33 -10.31 48.23
N GLY A 10 26.31 -10.54 49.56
CA GLY A 10 25.22 -11.27 50.21
C GLY A 10 23.89 -10.52 50.29
N SER A 11 23.93 -9.17 50.35
CA SER A 11 22.72 -8.34 50.39
C SER A 11 22.07 -8.18 48.99
N GLU A 12 22.87 -8.03 47.94
CA GLU A 12 22.35 -7.92 46.57
C GLU A 12 21.71 -9.22 46.07
N GLN A 13 22.24 -10.38 46.48
CA GLN A 13 21.67 -11.67 46.12
C GLN A 13 20.31 -11.93 46.80
N ARG A 14 20.13 -11.48 48.03
CA ARG A 14 18.83 -11.61 48.77
C ARG A 14 17.76 -10.68 48.19
N HIS A 15 18.09 -9.47 47.78
CA HIS A 15 17.15 -8.56 47.14
C HIS A 15 16.68 -9.06 45.77
N ARG A 16 17.56 -9.69 44.98
CA ARG A 16 17.20 -10.28 43.69
C ARG A 16 16.25 -11.47 43.83
N THR A 17 16.47 -12.34 44.84
CA THR A 17 15.60 -13.52 45.08
C THR A 17 14.19 -13.11 45.52
N HIS A 18 14.04 -12.08 46.34
CA HIS A 18 12.71 -11.60 46.76
C HIS A 18 11.98 -10.88 45.63
N ALA A 19 12.68 -10.18 44.74
CA ALA A 19 12.07 -9.56 43.57
C ALA A 19 11.53 -10.61 42.58
N TRP A 20 12.25 -11.70 42.35
CA TRP A 20 11.80 -12.80 41.50
C TRP A 20 10.58 -13.54 42.08
N ILE A 21 10.51 -13.75 43.37
CA ILE A 21 9.36 -14.40 44.04
C ILE A 21 8.11 -13.51 43.92
N ALA A 22 8.25 -12.19 44.05
CA ALA A 22 7.14 -11.26 43.89
C ALA A 22 6.61 -11.22 42.44
N ILE A 23 7.49 -11.25 41.46
CA ILE A 23 7.10 -11.26 40.01
C ILE A 23 6.37 -12.55 39.67
N VAL A 24 6.86 -13.71 40.11
CA VAL A 24 6.22 -15.01 39.83
C VAL A 24 4.84 -15.09 40.51
N ALA A 25 4.70 -14.59 41.73
CA ALA A 25 3.39 -14.56 42.42
C ALA A 25 2.37 -13.69 41.69
N THR A 26 2.79 -12.54 41.17
CA THR A 26 1.91 -11.63 40.41
C THR A 26 1.46 -12.25 39.07
N VAL A 27 2.35 -12.93 38.35
CA VAL A 27 2.04 -13.61 37.08
C VAL A 27 1.07 -14.78 37.28
N VAL A 28 1.23 -15.57 38.34
CA VAL A 28 0.31 -16.68 38.68
C VAL A 28 -1.08 -16.14 39.04
N THR A 29 -1.17 -15.03 39.76
CA THR A 29 -2.46 -14.43 40.13
C THR A 29 -3.19 -13.87 38.92
N LEU A 30 -2.46 -13.27 37.95
CA LEU A 30 -3.01 -12.80 36.66
C LEU A 30 -3.52 -13.96 35.81
N MET A 31 -2.81 -15.05 35.70
CA MET A 31 -3.25 -16.23 34.95
C MET A 31 -4.50 -16.89 35.54
N LEU A 32 -4.66 -16.91 36.82
CA LEU A 32 -5.87 -17.44 37.47
C LEU A 32 -7.08 -16.52 37.23
N ALA A 33 -6.90 -15.22 37.20
CA ALA A 33 -7.97 -14.26 36.92
C ALA A 33 -8.44 -14.36 35.46
N VAL A 34 -7.54 -14.51 34.49
CA VAL A 34 -7.86 -14.70 33.08
C VAL A 34 -8.57 -16.04 32.85
N GLY A 35 -8.15 -17.11 33.53
CA GLY A 35 -8.82 -18.42 33.47
C GLY A 35 -10.26 -18.39 33.97
N ALA A 36 -10.55 -17.64 35.02
CA ALA A 36 -11.90 -17.50 35.58
C ALA A 36 -12.84 -16.69 34.65
N ILE A 37 -12.33 -15.68 33.99
CA ILE A 37 -13.08 -14.90 32.99
C ILE A 37 -13.41 -15.76 31.76
N TRP A 38 -12.47 -16.59 31.30
CA TRP A 38 -12.68 -17.50 30.16
C TRP A 38 -13.71 -18.58 30.47
N TRP A 39 -13.70 -19.12 31.72
CA TRP A 39 -14.66 -20.13 32.16
C TRP A 39 -16.10 -19.57 32.23
N ALA A 40 -16.27 -18.33 32.71
CA ALA A 40 -17.57 -17.65 32.75
C ALA A 40 -18.13 -17.36 31.34
N TRP A 41 -17.26 -17.07 30.34
CA TRP A 41 -17.68 -16.81 28.96
C TRP A 41 -18.07 -18.10 28.22
N ALA A 42 -17.39 -19.21 28.47
CA ALA A 42 -17.62 -20.48 27.80
C ALA A 42 -18.96 -21.16 28.21
N HIS A 43 -19.60 -20.71 29.30
CA HIS A 43 -20.83 -21.34 29.84
C HIS A 43 -22.11 -20.50 29.62
N HIS A 44 -22.03 -19.39 28.87
CA HIS A 44 -23.20 -18.62 28.44
C HIS A 44 -23.45 -18.81 26.94
N ALA A 45 -24.03 -19.97 26.58
CA ALA A 45 -24.53 -20.17 25.21
C ALA A 45 -25.88 -19.45 25.02
N PRO A 46 -26.07 -18.65 23.97
CA PRO A 46 -27.37 -18.07 23.67
C PRO A 46 -28.30 -19.16 23.11
N THR A 47 -29.52 -19.22 23.61
CA THR A 47 -30.58 -20.07 23.15
C THR A 47 -31.01 -19.73 21.71
N PRO A 48 -31.29 -20.73 20.84
CA PRO A 48 -31.72 -20.46 19.46
C PRO A 48 -33.12 -19.87 19.42
N ARG A 49 -33.28 -18.79 18.65
CA ARG A 49 -34.58 -18.19 18.29
C ARG A 49 -35.34 -19.11 17.33
N PRO A 50 -36.68 -19.23 17.43
CA PRO A 50 -37.49 -20.00 16.48
C PRO A 50 -37.48 -19.34 15.09
N GLN A 51 -37.28 -20.15 14.07
CA GLN A 51 -37.44 -19.74 12.65
C GLN A 51 -38.91 -19.49 12.34
N ALA A 52 -39.21 -18.34 11.75
CA ALA A 52 -40.53 -18.04 11.19
C ALA A 52 -40.69 -18.76 9.85
N THR A 53 -41.71 -19.55 9.75
CA THR A 53 -42.17 -20.23 8.53
C THR A 53 -42.84 -19.24 7.58
N THR A 54 -42.35 -19.16 6.35
CA THR A 54 -42.94 -18.40 5.25
C THR A 54 -44.11 -19.17 4.66
N PRO A 55 -45.29 -18.57 4.43
CA PRO A 55 -46.40 -19.24 3.72
C PRO A 55 -46.15 -19.22 2.21
N ALA A 56 -46.42 -20.32 1.57
CA ALA A 56 -46.43 -20.51 0.12
C ALA A 56 -47.55 -19.69 -0.54
N LEU A 57 -47.20 -18.90 -1.55
CA LEU A 57 -48.19 -18.24 -2.42
C LEU A 57 -48.57 -19.16 -3.57
N THR A 58 -49.85 -19.43 -3.63
CA THR A 58 -50.58 -20.17 -4.69
C THR A 58 -50.66 -19.33 -5.97
N ALA A 59 -50.53 -20.01 -7.11
CA ALA A 59 -50.57 -19.43 -8.45
C ALA A 59 -51.97 -19.22 -9.01
N THR A 60 -52.07 -18.24 -9.90
CA THR A 60 -52.87 -18.03 -11.09
C THR A 60 -54.32 -17.47 -10.95
N PRO A 61 -54.83 -16.64 -11.91
CA PRO A 61 -54.78 -16.89 -13.35
C PRO A 61 -54.40 -15.71 -14.28
N SER A 62 -53.98 -16.09 -15.48
CA SER A 62 -53.82 -15.27 -16.68
C SER A 62 -55.03 -14.39 -17.00
N VAL A 63 -54.79 -13.13 -17.29
CA VAL A 63 -55.69 -12.29 -18.07
C VAL A 63 -54.89 -11.57 -19.15
N THR A 64 -55.20 -11.85 -20.40
CA THR A 64 -54.71 -11.14 -21.58
C THR A 64 -55.46 -9.82 -21.71
N PRO A 65 -54.80 -8.70 -21.88
CA PRO A 65 -55.39 -7.53 -22.57
C PRO A 65 -54.67 -7.26 -23.87
N SER A 66 -55.48 -7.30 -24.91
CA SER A 66 -55.19 -6.68 -26.20
C SER A 66 -55.20 -5.14 -26.10
N GLY A 67 -54.33 -4.46 -26.79
CA GLY A 67 -54.45 -3.02 -27.04
C GLY A 67 -53.12 -2.24 -27.02
N SER A 68 -52.53 -2.03 -28.19
CA SER A 68 -51.53 -0.98 -28.47
C SER A 68 -52.12 0.44 -28.31
N PRO A 69 -51.35 1.55 -28.27
CA PRO A 69 -50.06 1.75 -28.90
C PRO A 69 -48.99 2.51 -28.07
N SER A 70 -47.77 2.22 -28.39
CA SER A 70 -46.63 3.07 -28.56
C SER A 70 -46.63 4.43 -27.88
N GLY A 71 -45.96 4.49 -26.71
CA GLY A 71 -45.26 5.64 -26.26
C GLY A 71 -43.81 5.20 -26.09
N ALA A 72 -42.91 5.62 -26.96
CA ALA A 72 -41.47 5.45 -26.77
C ALA A 72 -41.09 6.18 -25.48
N THR A 73 -40.93 5.42 -24.40
CA THR A 73 -40.26 5.92 -23.20
C THR A 73 -38.81 6.27 -23.62
N PRO A 74 -38.30 7.49 -23.39
CA PRO A 74 -36.92 7.76 -23.64
C PRO A 74 -36.10 6.77 -22.83
N THR A 75 -35.33 5.92 -23.51
CA THR A 75 -34.33 5.06 -22.88
C THR A 75 -33.36 5.99 -22.17
N ALA A 76 -33.39 6.01 -20.84
CA ALA A 76 -32.42 6.76 -20.07
C ALA A 76 -31.03 6.29 -20.52
N SER A 77 -30.18 7.23 -20.94
CA SER A 77 -28.78 6.93 -21.20
C SER A 77 -28.18 6.26 -19.98
N PRO A 78 -27.40 5.19 -20.13
CA PRO A 78 -26.74 4.58 -18.99
C PRO A 78 -25.93 5.65 -18.27
N SER A 79 -25.95 5.64 -16.95
CA SER A 79 -25.09 6.53 -16.14
C SER A 79 -23.61 6.27 -16.52
N PRO A 80 -22.76 7.31 -16.60
CA PRO A 80 -21.36 7.15 -16.96
C PRO A 80 -20.67 6.19 -15.96
N THR A 81 -19.83 5.31 -16.49
CA THR A 81 -18.99 4.43 -15.65
C THR A 81 -17.88 5.24 -14.97
N ALA A 82 -17.24 4.68 -13.93
CA ALA A 82 -16.07 5.31 -13.31
C ALA A 82 -14.93 5.54 -14.34
N ALA A 83 -14.80 4.66 -15.33
CA ALA A 83 -13.83 4.82 -16.41
C ALA A 83 -14.19 6.01 -17.33
N ASP A 84 -15.47 6.20 -17.63
CA ASP A 84 -15.94 7.34 -18.44
C ASP A 84 -15.73 8.66 -17.69
N GLN A 85 -15.97 8.68 -16.37
CA GLN A 85 -15.74 9.85 -15.53
C GLN A 85 -14.23 10.20 -15.44
N ALA A 86 -13.36 9.20 -15.25
CA ALA A 86 -11.91 9.41 -15.28
C ALA A 86 -11.43 9.97 -16.62
N GLN A 87 -12.00 9.46 -17.73
CA GLN A 87 -11.72 9.95 -19.07
C GLN A 87 -12.11 11.43 -19.21
N GLU A 88 -13.32 11.80 -18.80
CA GLU A 88 -13.82 13.18 -18.90
C GLU A 88 -12.95 14.16 -18.09
N ILE A 89 -12.58 13.79 -16.86
CA ILE A 89 -11.69 14.59 -16.02
C ILE A 89 -10.33 14.79 -16.71
N VAL A 90 -9.72 13.71 -17.20
CA VAL A 90 -8.40 13.77 -17.85
C VAL A 90 -8.45 14.51 -19.17
N ASP A 91 -9.55 14.42 -19.93
CA ASP A 91 -9.72 15.17 -21.18
C ASP A 91 -9.83 16.69 -20.92
N GLY A 92 -10.33 17.09 -19.75
CA GLY A 92 -10.33 18.48 -19.28
C GLY A 92 -8.95 19.00 -18.86
N MET A 93 -7.97 18.13 -18.58
CA MET A 93 -6.63 18.51 -18.17
C MET A 93 -5.75 18.84 -19.39
N SER A 94 -4.88 19.84 -19.24
CA SER A 94 -3.75 20.04 -20.15
C SER A 94 -2.78 18.85 -20.10
N LEU A 95 -1.92 18.73 -21.10
CA LEU A 95 -0.90 17.67 -21.12
C LEU A 95 0.08 17.79 -19.93
N ASP A 96 0.38 19.02 -19.51
CA ASP A 96 1.25 19.30 -18.38
C ASP A 96 0.62 18.90 -17.04
N GLU A 97 -0.68 19.12 -16.87
CA GLU A 97 -1.42 18.64 -15.70
C GLU A 97 -1.54 17.12 -15.69
N ARG A 98 -1.77 16.47 -16.83
CA ARG A 98 -1.76 15.01 -16.95
C ARG A 98 -0.41 14.44 -16.50
N ALA A 99 0.71 15.02 -16.96
CA ALA A 99 2.05 14.62 -16.54
C ALA A 99 2.27 14.80 -15.02
N ALA A 100 1.71 15.84 -14.44
CA ALA A 100 1.83 16.12 -13.01
C ALA A 100 1.04 15.10 -12.12
N GLN A 101 -0.02 14.48 -12.66
CA GLN A 101 -0.70 13.38 -11.95
C GLN A 101 0.20 12.14 -11.82
N LEU A 102 1.26 12.02 -12.60
CA LEU A 102 2.18 10.88 -12.62
C LEU A 102 3.36 11.03 -11.63
N VAL A 103 3.31 12.00 -10.74
CA VAL A 103 4.39 12.26 -9.77
C VAL A 103 3.85 12.25 -8.34
N MET A 104 4.54 11.50 -7.47
CA MET A 104 4.32 11.50 -6.01
C MET A 104 5.54 12.09 -5.32
N THR A 105 5.36 13.29 -4.72
CA THR A 105 6.41 14.03 -4.02
C THR A 105 6.41 13.72 -2.52
N PRO A 106 7.57 13.70 -1.83
CA PRO A 106 7.59 13.44 -0.40
C PRO A 106 7.30 14.69 0.42
N LEU A 107 6.69 14.47 1.59
CA LEU A 107 6.66 15.41 2.71
C LEU A 107 7.27 14.71 3.94
N ALA A 108 8.46 15.15 4.34
CA ALA A 108 9.13 14.55 5.49
C ALA A 108 8.52 15.02 6.81
N ALA A 109 8.50 14.15 7.82
CA ALA A 109 8.08 14.48 9.18
C ALA A 109 8.81 15.72 9.71
N GLY A 110 8.06 16.65 10.31
CA GLY A 110 8.57 17.92 10.82
C GLY A 110 8.77 19.01 9.76
N THR A 111 8.50 18.73 8.48
CA THR A 111 8.47 19.73 7.42
C THR A 111 7.07 20.38 7.37
N ASP A 112 7.01 21.70 7.31
CA ASP A 112 5.75 22.41 7.12
C ASP A 112 5.17 22.10 5.73
N PRO A 113 3.88 21.71 5.62
CA PRO A 113 3.27 21.38 4.33
C PRO A 113 3.35 22.50 3.29
N SER A 114 3.50 23.78 3.72
CA SER A 114 3.68 24.91 2.79
C SER A 114 4.97 24.82 1.96
N ALA A 115 5.93 24.02 2.37
CA ALA A 115 7.18 23.80 1.61
C ALA A 115 6.94 23.17 0.22
N ILE A 116 5.84 22.42 0.07
CA ILE A 116 5.47 21.79 -1.22
C ILE A 116 4.20 22.43 -1.84
N ARG A 117 3.77 23.60 -1.31
CA ARG A 117 2.57 24.28 -1.81
C ARG A 117 2.66 24.56 -3.31
N ALA A 118 3.79 25.10 -3.78
CA ALA A 118 3.97 25.43 -5.20
C ALA A 118 3.89 24.18 -6.11
N LEU A 119 4.41 23.03 -5.66
CA LEU A 119 4.29 21.77 -6.42
C LEU A 119 2.83 21.35 -6.59
N ILE A 120 1.97 21.59 -5.60
CA ILE A 120 0.56 21.23 -5.66
C ILE A 120 -0.26 22.30 -6.38
N ALA A 121 -0.13 23.58 -5.98
CA ALA A 121 -0.98 24.65 -6.47
C ALA A 121 -0.59 25.14 -7.89
N ASP A 122 0.72 25.26 -8.16
CA ASP A 122 1.20 25.88 -9.39
C ASP A 122 1.63 24.83 -10.41
N GLU A 123 2.20 23.68 -9.95
CA GLU A 123 2.68 22.60 -10.81
C GLU A 123 1.70 21.44 -10.94
N HIS A 124 0.62 21.41 -10.17
CA HIS A 124 -0.47 20.42 -10.15
C HIS A 124 -0.03 18.99 -9.84
N VAL A 125 1.06 18.81 -9.05
CA VAL A 125 1.49 17.48 -8.58
C VAL A 125 0.36 16.81 -7.83
N GLY A 126 -0.04 15.63 -8.32
CA GLY A 126 -1.29 14.98 -7.90
C GLY A 126 -1.18 14.11 -6.66
N SER A 127 0.03 13.78 -6.18
CA SER A 127 0.22 12.82 -5.09
C SER A 127 1.36 13.21 -4.14
N VAL A 128 1.19 12.89 -2.85
CA VAL A 128 2.18 13.14 -1.78
C VAL A 128 2.37 11.88 -0.95
N ILE A 129 3.62 11.53 -0.65
CA ILE A 129 3.97 10.48 0.31
C ILE A 129 4.46 11.12 1.62
N LEU A 130 3.91 10.70 2.76
CA LEU A 130 4.36 11.11 4.09
C LEU A 130 5.53 10.21 4.52
N MET A 131 6.71 10.81 4.69
CA MET A 131 7.97 10.11 4.98
C MET A 131 8.50 10.42 6.38
N GLY A 132 9.27 9.50 6.94
CA GLY A 132 9.93 9.65 8.25
C GLY A 132 8.98 9.37 9.42
N ASN A 133 9.39 9.72 10.64
CA ASN A 133 8.66 9.37 11.86
C ASN A 133 7.71 10.50 12.29
N TRP A 134 6.47 10.43 11.89
CA TRP A 134 5.39 11.33 12.31
C TRP A 134 4.85 10.88 13.67
N THR A 135 5.23 11.58 14.74
CA THR A 135 4.83 11.25 16.12
C THR A 135 3.68 12.09 16.65
N SER A 136 3.09 12.95 15.80
CA SER A 136 2.01 13.88 16.17
C SER A 136 0.64 13.20 16.34
N GLY A 137 0.54 11.91 16.08
CA GLY A 137 -0.72 11.17 16.13
C GLY A 137 -1.68 11.51 14.98
N VAL A 138 -2.84 10.87 14.99
CA VAL A 138 -3.88 11.03 13.94
C VAL A 138 -4.25 12.50 13.74
N ALA A 139 -4.44 13.25 14.81
CA ALA A 139 -4.86 14.64 14.71
C ALA A 139 -3.82 15.54 14.04
N GLY A 140 -2.53 15.40 14.41
CA GLY A 140 -1.47 16.22 13.82
C GLY A 140 -1.16 15.83 12.36
N VAL A 141 -1.27 14.54 12.02
CA VAL A 141 -1.16 14.11 10.60
C VAL A 141 -2.33 14.64 9.79
N ARG A 142 -3.55 14.61 10.35
CA ARG A 142 -4.74 15.15 9.70
C ARG A 142 -4.63 16.64 9.41
N GLU A 143 -4.11 17.42 10.34
CA GLU A 143 -3.88 18.85 10.12
C GLU A 143 -2.95 19.08 8.91
N ALA A 144 -1.87 18.31 8.80
CA ALA A 144 -0.97 18.39 7.66
C ALA A 144 -1.65 17.97 6.34
N THR A 145 -2.41 16.87 6.35
CA THR A 145 -3.11 16.39 5.14
C THR A 145 -4.21 17.34 4.69
N GLU A 146 -4.98 17.94 5.61
CA GLU A 146 -5.98 18.97 5.29
C GLU A 146 -5.34 20.21 4.69
N MET A 147 -4.16 20.62 5.17
CA MET A 147 -3.41 21.71 4.59
C MET A 147 -2.96 21.37 3.14
N LEU A 148 -2.47 20.17 2.87
CA LEU A 148 -2.15 19.72 1.51
C LEU A 148 -3.39 19.79 0.60
N GLN A 149 -4.54 19.33 1.07
CA GLN A 149 -5.78 19.40 0.30
C GLN A 149 -6.22 20.83 0.00
N SER A 150 -5.91 21.79 0.87
CA SER A 150 -6.26 23.20 0.68
C SER A 150 -5.47 23.87 -0.46
N TYR A 151 -4.40 23.26 -0.94
CA TYR A 151 -3.60 23.77 -2.05
C TYR A 151 -4.09 23.28 -3.41
N ALA A 152 -4.87 22.19 -3.46
CA ALA A 152 -5.42 21.66 -4.70
C ALA A 152 -6.68 22.43 -5.11
N ASP A 153 -6.68 23.01 -6.30
CA ASP A 153 -7.77 23.84 -6.85
C ASP A 153 -8.46 23.24 -8.10
N GLY A 154 -8.00 22.05 -8.53
CA GLY A 154 -8.50 21.37 -9.72
C GLY A 154 -9.62 20.34 -9.46
N PRO A 155 -10.02 19.59 -10.49
CA PRO A 155 -11.05 18.54 -10.41
C PRO A 155 -10.62 17.33 -9.59
N THR A 156 -9.34 17.25 -9.22
CA THR A 156 -8.78 16.17 -8.40
C THR A 156 -8.11 16.72 -7.15
N ARG A 157 -8.31 16.06 -6.02
CA ARG A 157 -7.59 16.31 -4.77
C ARG A 157 -6.24 15.60 -4.77
N VAL A 158 -5.38 15.95 -3.79
CA VAL A 158 -4.08 15.29 -3.57
C VAL A 158 -4.31 13.88 -3.03
N LEU A 159 -3.73 12.87 -3.69
CA LEU A 159 -3.64 11.53 -3.13
C LEU A 159 -2.51 11.51 -2.11
N VAL A 160 -2.81 11.23 -0.85
CA VAL A 160 -1.82 11.13 0.23
C VAL A 160 -1.56 9.65 0.54
N ALA A 161 -0.30 9.26 0.53
CA ALA A 161 0.17 7.91 0.84
C ALA A 161 1.20 7.90 1.97
N THR A 162 1.46 6.73 2.54
CA THR A 162 2.53 6.48 3.50
C THR A 162 2.89 4.99 3.49
N ASP A 163 4.06 4.63 4.04
CA ASP A 163 4.41 3.25 4.37
C ASP A 163 4.01 2.95 5.81
N GLN A 164 3.01 2.11 5.98
CA GLN A 164 2.48 1.69 7.29
C GLN A 164 2.38 0.16 7.34
N GLU A 165 3.51 -0.53 7.07
CA GLU A 165 3.62 -2.00 7.04
C GLU A 165 3.50 -2.61 8.45
N GLY A 166 4.01 -1.89 9.43
CA GLY A 166 4.23 -2.35 10.80
C GLY A 166 5.69 -2.67 11.10
N GLY A 167 5.98 -3.06 12.33
CA GLY A 167 7.35 -3.35 12.77
C GLY A 167 8.30 -2.18 12.60
N GLN A 168 9.34 -2.36 11.77
CA GLN A 168 10.34 -1.34 11.52
C GLN A 168 9.91 -0.30 10.46
N VAL A 169 8.84 -0.57 9.70
CA VAL A 169 8.31 0.34 8.68
C VAL A 169 6.91 0.78 9.07
N GLN A 170 6.87 1.71 9.99
CA GLN A 170 5.65 2.37 10.46
C GLN A 170 5.94 3.86 10.63
N HIS A 171 5.57 4.66 9.63
CA HIS A 171 5.87 6.09 9.60
C HIS A 171 4.96 6.91 10.51
N LEU A 172 3.69 6.54 10.63
CA LEU A 172 2.71 7.28 11.41
C LEU A 172 2.54 6.65 12.79
N GLN A 173 2.78 7.45 13.83
CA GLN A 173 2.85 7.04 15.23
C GLN A 173 2.22 8.10 16.15
N GLY A 174 2.09 7.76 17.41
CA GLY A 174 1.55 8.67 18.44
C GLY A 174 0.04 8.48 18.68
N PRO A 175 -0.62 9.40 19.39
CA PRO A 175 -2.01 9.21 19.81
C PRO A 175 -2.97 8.93 18.64
N GLY A 176 -3.70 7.82 18.73
CA GLY A 176 -4.66 7.39 17.72
C GLY A 176 -4.10 6.44 16.68
N PHE A 177 -2.78 6.25 16.60
CA PHE A 177 -2.15 5.17 15.82
C PHE A 177 -1.72 4.03 16.76
N GLU A 178 -2.13 2.83 16.45
CA GLU A 178 -1.64 1.61 17.11
C GLU A 178 -0.23 1.27 16.63
N THR A 179 0.58 0.66 17.51
CA THR A 179 1.83 0.03 17.11
C THR A 179 1.50 -1.28 16.39
N MET A 180 1.77 -1.33 15.11
CA MET A 180 1.53 -2.51 14.28
C MET A 180 2.66 -3.53 14.46
N PRO A 181 2.35 -4.84 14.57
CA PRO A 181 3.39 -5.86 14.57
C PRO A 181 4.08 -5.94 13.19
N SER A 182 5.31 -6.48 13.15
CA SER A 182 5.99 -6.75 11.86
C SER A 182 5.17 -7.70 10.99
N GLU A 183 5.38 -7.66 9.67
CA GLU A 183 4.66 -8.54 8.74
C GLU A 183 4.90 -10.03 9.04
N VAL A 184 6.12 -10.42 9.50
CA VAL A 184 6.36 -11.80 10.00
C VAL A 184 5.42 -12.16 11.16
N THR A 185 5.17 -11.22 12.08
CA THR A 185 4.23 -11.45 13.18
C THR A 185 2.78 -11.46 12.67
N GLN A 186 2.45 -10.62 11.71
CA GLN A 186 1.15 -10.63 11.02
C GLN A 186 0.92 -11.95 10.28
N GLY A 187 1.97 -12.56 9.69
CA GLY A 187 1.92 -13.88 9.04
C GLY A 187 1.57 -15.04 9.98
N MET A 188 1.71 -14.87 11.28
CA MET A 188 1.25 -15.84 12.28
C MET A 188 -0.23 -15.69 12.67
N MET A 189 -0.90 -14.62 12.23
CA MET A 189 -2.31 -14.38 12.51
C MET A 189 -3.20 -15.23 11.61
N PRO A 190 -4.36 -15.73 12.11
CA PRO A 190 -5.40 -16.22 11.22
C PRO A 190 -5.84 -15.12 10.25
N LEU A 191 -6.10 -15.45 8.97
CA LEU A 191 -6.42 -14.49 7.92
C LEU A 191 -7.56 -13.52 8.31
N ALA A 192 -8.65 -14.03 8.93
CA ALA A 192 -9.75 -13.20 9.38
C ALA A 192 -9.35 -12.19 10.47
N ASN A 193 -8.39 -12.56 11.32
CA ASN A 193 -7.88 -11.66 12.37
C ASN A 193 -6.99 -10.58 11.75
N LEU A 194 -6.14 -10.94 10.78
CA LEU A 194 -5.34 -9.97 10.05
C LEU A 194 -6.23 -8.99 9.28
N GLN A 195 -7.25 -9.48 8.56
CA GLN A 195 -8.21 -8.63 7.87
C GLN A 195 -8.93 -7.66 8.81
N SER A 196 -9.33 -8.13 10.00
CA SER A 196 -9.95 -7.26 11.00
C SER A 196 -8.97 -6.22 11.58
N ALA A 197 -7.71 -6.61 11.83
CA ALA A 197 -6.68 -5.72 12.35
C ALA A 197 -6.32 -4.66 11.31
N SER A 198 -6.07 -5.06 10.05
CA SER A 198 -5.75 -4.12 8.97
C SER A 198 -6.88 -3.15 8.66
N ARG A 199 -8.14 -3.57 8.85
CA ARG A 199 -9.26 -2.63 8.83
C ARG A 199 -9.14 -1.57 9.92
N GLY A 200 -8.83 -1.96 11.15
CA GLY A 200 -8.64 -1.02 12.26
C GLY A 200 -7.48 -0.04 12.00
N TRP A 201 -6.36 -0.53 11.48
CA TRP A 201 -5.23 0.31 11.08
C TRP A 201 -5.61 1.25 9.91
N GLY A 202 -6.34 0.73 8.92
CA GLY A 202 -6.88 1.53 7.82
C GLY A 202 -7.85 2.63 8.29
N GLU A 203 -8.71 2.36 9.27
CA GLU A 203 -9.57 3.38 9.87
C GLU A 203 -8.76 4.52 10.51
N GLN A 204 -7.62 4.23 11.14
CA GLN A 204 -6.70 5.23 11.68
C GLN A 204 -6.05 6.05 10.56
N LEU A 205 -5.61 5.42 9.47
CA LEU A 205 -5.08 6.10 8.29
C LEU A 205 -6.14 7.00 7.65
N HIS A 206 -7.34 6.50 7.45
CA HIS A 206 -8.46 7.26 6.89
C HIS A 206 -8.79 8.50 7.75
N MET A 207 -8.85 8.34 9.08
CA MET A 207 -9.04 9.47 10.02
C MET A 207 -7.92 10.51 9.92
N ALA A 208 -6.69 10.10 9.61
CA ALA A 208 -5.56 10.99 9.42
C ALA A 208 -5.52 11.65 8.03
N GLY A 209 -6.46 11.33 7.14
CA GLY A 209 -6.51 11.87 5.77
C GLY A 209 -5.49 11.21 4.84
N VAL A 210 -5.05 9.98 5.15
CA VAL A 210 -4.24 9.14 4.26
C VAL A 210 -5.16 8.26 3.42
N HIS A 211 -4.87 8.18 2.13
CA HIS A 211 -5.74 7.55 1.14
C HIS A 211 -5.21 6.21 0.65
N VAL A 212 -3.87 6.02 0.68
CA VAL A 212 -3.21 4.78 0.27
C VAL A 212 -2.13 4.42 1.29
N ASP A 213 -2.12 3.17 1.72
CA ASP A 213 -0.98 2.56 2.39
C ASP A 213 -0.11 1.86 1.35
N LEU A 214 1.18 2.21 1.30
CA LEU A 214 2.16 1.54 0.44
C LEU A 214 2.59 0.22 1.09
N ALA A 215 1.63 -0.62 1.37
CA ALA A 215 1.70 -1.96 1.95
C ALA A 215 0.57 -2.82 1.33
N PRO A 216 0.66 -4.14 1.40
CA PRO A 216 1.67 -4.98 2.08
C PRO A 216 2.84 -5.39 1.18
N CYS A 217 3.92 -5.93 1.80
CA CYS A 217 4.95 -6.66 1.07
C CYS A 217 4.47 -8.08 0.74
N VAL A 218 4.29 -8.36 -0.55
CA VAL A 218 3.95 -9.70 -1.07
C VAL A 218 5.22 -10.52 -1.31
N ASP A 219 6.38 -9.90 -1.12
CA ASP A 219 7.70 -10.50 -1.31
C ASP A 219 7.82 -11.85 -0.59
N THR A 220 8.54 -12.78 -1.22
CA THR A 220 8.86 -14.08 -0.61
C THR A 220 10.37 -14.21 -0.48
N VAL A 221 10.86 -14.25 0.75
CA VAL A 221 12.30 -14.36 1.01
C VAL A 221 12.76 -15.79 0.72
N THR A 222 13.65 -15.95 -0.27
CA THR A 222 14.13 -17.26 -0.78
C THR A 222 15.59 -17.55 -0.43
N ILE A 223 16.28 -16.57 0.19
CA ILE A 223 17.64 -16.71 0.71
C ILE A 223 17.64 -16.64 2.24
N ASP A 224 18.80 -16.75 2.87
CA ASP A 224 18.89 -16.48 4.32
C ASP A 224 18.32 -15.10 4.66
N ARG A 225 17.37 -15.04 5.61
CA ARG A 225 16.62 -13.81 5.94
C ARG A 225 17.54 -12.67 6.36
N ALA A 226 18.57 -12.96 7.16
CA ALA A 226 19.51 -11.94 7.63
C ALA A 226 20.37 -11.38 6.49
N SER A 227 20.53 -12.14 5.41
CA SER A 227 21.26 -11.74 4.20
C SER A 227 20.39 -10.98 3.20
N ASN A 228 19.07 -11.05 3.31
CA ASN A 228 18.14 -10.28 2.47
C ASN A 228 17.88 -8.92 3.11
N ALA A 229 18.71 -7.94 2.80
CA ALA A 229 18.69 -6.63 3.46
C ALA A 229 17.39 -5.83 3.26
N PRO A 230 16.68 -5.86 2.08
CA PRO A 230 15.52 -4.99 1.87
C PRO A 230 14.25 -5.48 2.58
N VAL A 231 14.09 -6.79 2.76
CA VAL A 231 12.83 -7.38 3.24
C VAL A 231 13.07 -8.27 4.46
N GLY A 232 13.80 -9.39 4.28
CA GLY A 232 13.94 -10.43 5.30
C GLY A 232 14.61 -9.97 6.59
N ALA A 233 15.69 -9.19 6.50
CA ALA A 233 16.41 -8.66 7.66
C ALA A 233 15.58 -7.64 8.48
N LEU A 234 14.51 -7.10 7.89
CA LEU A 234 13.61 -6.12 8.48
C LEU A 234 12.24 -6.69 8.87
N ASP A 235 12.03 -8.01 8.68
CA ASP A 235 10.76 -8.70 8.92
C ASP A 235 9.56 -8.07 8.18
N ARG A 236 9.78 -7.66 6.91
CA ARG A 236 8.80 -6.96 6.06
C ARG A 236 7.95 -7.87 5.17
N ASP A 237 8.21 -9.19 5.09
CA ASP A 237 7.33 -10.18 4.46
C ASP A 237 6.59 -10.98 5.54
N TYR A 238 5.55 -11.73 5.16
CA TYR A 238 4.80 -12.54 6.13
C TYR A 238 5.56 -13.77 6.66
N GLY A 239 6.79 -14.02 6.19
CA GLY A 239 7.63 -15.12 6.65
C GLY A 239 7.12 -16.52 6.28
N LEU A 240 6.24 -16.60 5.29
CA LEU A 240 5.61 -17.82 4.81
C LEU A 240 6.16 -18.20 3.43
N ASP A 241 5.62 -19.29 2.85
CA ASP A 241 5.83 -19.56 1.43
C ASP A 241 5.05 -18.57 0.55
N ALA A 242 5.30 -18.59 -0.75
CA ALA A 242 4.70 -17.68 -1.71
C ALA A 242 3.16 -17.66 -1.65
N ALA A 243 2.54 -18.83 -1.47
CA ALA A 243 1.08 -18.93 -1.39
C ALA A 243 0.54 -18.37 -0.06
N GLY A 244 1.24 -18.60 1.04
CA GLY A 244 0.92 -18.06 2.35
C GLY A 244 1.06 -16.54 2.38
N ASN A 245 2.15 -15.99 1.82
CA ASN A 245 2.36 -14.55 1.68
C ASN A 245 1.23 -13.90 0.85
N ALA A 246 0.85 -14.52 -0.28
CA ALA A 246 -0.25 -14.03 -1.12
C ALA A 246 -1.59 -13.97 -0.38
N GLN A 247 -1.91 -14.99 0.44
CA GLN A 247 -3.17 -15.05 1.20
C GLN A 247 -3.22 -13.98 2.30
N HIS A 248 -2.11 -13.78 3.02
CA HIS A 248 -2.02 -12.74 4.06
C HIS A 248 -2.05 -11.34 3.46
N ALA A 249 -1.32 -11.12 2.35
CA ALA A 249 -1.38 -9.87 1.61
C ALA A 249 -2.80 -9.55 1.14
N ALA A 250 -3.54 -10.52 0.60
CA ALA A 250 -4.92 -10.33 0.20
C ALA A 250 -5.82 -9.96 1.39
N ALA A 251 -5.68 -10.63 2.55
CA ALA A 251 -6.44 -10.31 3.75
C ALA A 251 -6.13 -8.90 4.27
N PHE A 252 -4.87 -8.46 4.21
CA PHE A 252 -4.45 -7.12 4.58
C PHE A 252 -5.09 -6.07 3.66
N VAL A 253 -4.99 -6.25 2.34
CA VAL A 253 -5.61 -5.36 1.33
C VAL A 253 -7.12 -5.25 1.51
N GLU A 254 -7.80 -6.37 1.76
CA GLU A 254 -9.25 -6.38 1.99
C GLU A 254 -9.65 -5.60 3.25
N GLY A 255 -8.84 -5.68 4.31
CA GLY A 255 -9.04 -4.90 5.53
C GLY A 255 -8.90 -3.39 5.28
N LEU A 256 -7.83 -2.94 4.63
CA LEU A 256 -7.63 -1.54 4.25
C LEU A 256 -8.78 -1.02 3.38
N ARG A 257 -9.17 -1.79 2.37
CA ARG A 257 -10.28 -1.44 1.48
C ARG A 257 -11.60 -1.27 2.24
N ALA A 258 -11.85 -2.13 3.23
CA ALA A 258 -13.05 -2.01 4.08
C ALA A 258 -13.05 -0.75 4.96
N ALA A 259 -11.88 -0.15 5.19
CA ALA A 259 -11.71 1.14 5.86
C ALA A 259 -11.72 2.34 4.89
N GLY A 260 -11.86 2.11 3.58
CA GLY A 260 -11.81 3.18 2.58
C GLY A 260 -10.38 3.64 2.22
N VAL A 261 -9.36 2.82 2.49
CA VAL A 261 -7.95 3.09 2.18
C VAL A 261 -7.49 2.12 1.09
N GLY A 262 -6.79 2.64 0.08
CA GLY A 262 -6.13 1.84 -0.94
C GLY A 262 -4.86 1.18 -0.40
N ALA A 263 -4.39 0.16 -1.10
CA ALA A 263 -3.18 -0.59 -0.78
C ALA A 263 -2.24 -0.63 -1.99
N ALA A 264 -0.93 -0.79 -1.76
CA ALA A 264 0.05 -1.06 -2.80
C ALA A 264 0.77 -2.38 -2.52
N ALA A 265 0.49 -3.42 -3.32
CA ALA A 265 1.21 -4.68 -3.24
C ALA A 265 2.64 -4.52 -3.77
N LYS A 266 3.67 -4.88 -2.95
CA LYS A 266 5.07 -4.60 -3.25
C LYS A 266 6.00 -5.76 -2.88
N HIS A 267 7.17 -5.85 -3.52
CA HIS A 267 7.75 -5.06 -4.62
C HIS A 267 7.87 -5.95 -5.86
N PHE A 268 6.92 -5.85 -6.77
CA PHE A 268 6.86 -6.74 -7.95
C PHE A 268 8.14 -6.64 -8.80
N PRO A 269 8.69 -7.76 -9.30
CA PRO A 269 8.25 -9.15 -9.21
C PRO A 269 8.72 -9.91 -7.95
N GLY A 270 9.39 -9.27 -7.00
CA GLY A 270 9.79 -9.79 -5.71
C GLY A 270 11.23 -9.43 -5.31
N LEU A 271 11.46 -8.88 -4.11
CA LEU A 271 12.77 -8.53 -3.56
C LEU A 271 13.38 -9.60 -2.63
N GLY A 272 12.76 -10.79 -2.56
CA GLY A 272 13.15 -11.82 -1.59
C GLY A 272 14.46 -12.56 -1.88
N ALA A 273 15.06 -12.40 -3.07
CA ALA A 273 16.28 -13.09 -3.46
C ALA A 273 17.53 -12.19 -3.58
N VAL A 274 17.40 -10.89 -3.39
CA VAL A 274 18.53 -9.95 -3.43
C VAL A 274 19.18 -9.78 -2.06
N THR A 275 20.46 -9.42 -2.02
CA THR A 275 21.20 -9.16 -0.77
C THR A 275 21.34 -7.66 -0.48
N GLY A 276 21.28 -6.81 -1.52
CA GLY A 276 21.39 -5.36 -1.38
C GLY A 276 20.01 -4.70 -1.21
N ASN A 277 19.96 -3.63 -0.42
CA ASN A 277 18.78 -2.79 -0.34
C ASN A 277 18.88 -1.69 -1.42
N THR A 278 17.91 -1.67 -2.34
CA THR A 278 17.86 -0.76 -3.49
C THR A 278 17.93 0.71 -3.12
N ASP A 279 17.46 1.10 -1.92
CA ASP A 279 17.54 2.48 -1.44
C ASP A 279 18.98 2.95 -1.22
N PHE A 280 19.86 2.06 -0.79
CA PHE A 280 21.17 2.44 -0.24
C PHE A 280 22.37 1.95 -1.05
N THR A 281 22.19 1.02 -2.00
CA THR A 281 23.30 0.42 -2.74
C THR A 281 22.96 0.09 -4.18
N THR A 282 23.99 0.02 -5.01
CA THR A 282 23.96 -0.58 -6.36
C THR A 282 24.45 -2.02 -6.34
N ASP A 283 24.98 -2.50 -5.22
CA ASP A 283 25.54 -3.85 -5.09
C ASP A 283 24.49 -4.81 -4.50
N GLY A 284 24.48 -6.05 -5.00
CA GLY A 284 23.60 -7.12 -4.47
C GLY A 284 22.12 -6.97 -4.83
N ILE A 285 21.79 -6.11 -5.80
CA ILE A 285 20.41 -5.84 -6.26
C ILE A 285 20.08 -6.58 -7.59
N VAL A 286 20.89 -7.53 -7.99
CA VAL A 286 20.66 -8.38 -9.16
C VAL A 286 20.11 -9.73 -8.71
N ASP A 287 18.86 -10.01 -9.07
CA ASP A 287 18.21 -11.31 -8.86
C ASP A 287 18.47 -12.24 -10.05
N THR A 288 19.05 -13.41 -9.77
CA THR A 288 19.36 -14.42 -10.77
C THR A 288 18.43 -15.64 -10.71
N THR A 289 17.45 -15.63 -9.84
CA THR A 289 16.62 -16.80 -9.48
C THR A 289 15.15 -16.62 -9.81
N THR A 290 14.59 -15.43 -9.58
CA THR A 290 13.17 -15.14 -9.86
C THR A 290 12.91 -15.24 -11.38
N THR A 291 11.92 -16.05 -11.74
CA THR A 291 11.54 -16.26 -13.15
C THR A 291 10.13 -15.75 -13.42
N ARG A 292 9.80 -15.50 -14.70
CA ARG A 292 8.49 -14.98 -15.16
C ARG A 292 7.29 -15.74 -14.59
N ASN A 293 7.41 -17.05 -14.39
CA ASN A 293 6.35 -17.91 -13.86
C ASN A 293 6.70 -18.52 -12.50
N GLY A 294 7.71 -17.98 -11.81
CA GLY A 294 8.15 -18.43 -10.50
C GLY A 294 7.09 -18.25 -9.43
N PRO A 295 7.22 -18.98 -8.30
CA PRO A 295 6.26 -18.90 -7.19
C PRO A 295 6.15 -17.49 -6.62
N GLU A 296 7.22 -16.70 -6.62
CA GLU A 296 7.25 -15.31 -6.15
C GLU A 296 6.31 -14.43 -7.00
N VAL A 297 6.41 -14.54 -8.34
CA VAL A 297 5.53 -13.82 -9.29
C VAL A 297 4.08 -14.31 -9.17
N GLN A 298 3.89 -15.61 -8.96
CA GLN A 298 2.55 -16.18 -8.76
C GLN A 298 1.90 -15.71 -7.44
N ALA A 299 2.69 -15.41 -6.41
CA ALA A 299 2.18 -14.81 -5.18
C ALA A 299 1.51 -13.44 -5.46
N PHE A 300 2.18 -12.56 -6.22
CA PHE A 300 1.58 -11.29 -6.65
C PHE A 300 0.32 -11.51 -7.49
N ALA A 301 0.37 -12.43 -8.45
CA ALA A 301 -0.79 -12.74 -9.27
C ALA A 301 -2.00 -13.24 -8.47
N GLN A 302 -1.76 -14.01 -7.40
CA GLN A 302 -2.79 -14.48 -6.49
C GLN A 302 -3.35 -13.35 -5.62
N ALA A 303 -2.48 -12.55 -4.99
CA ALA A 303 -2.90 -11.42 -4.17
C ALA A 303 -3.70 -10.38 -4.97
N ILE A 304 -3.23 -10.03 -6.17
CA ILE A 304 -3.91 -9.11 -7.08
C ILE A 304 -5.30 -9.63 -7.46
N ARG A 305 -5.42 -10.90 -7.87
CA ARG A 305 -6.72 -11.48 -8.24
C ARG A 305 -7.69 -11.62 -7.07
N ALA A 306 -7.16 -11.84 -5.87
CA ALA A 306 -8.00 -12.04 -4.67
C ALA A 306 -8.53 -10.73 -4.10
N ALA A 307 -7.72 -9.67 -4.07
CA ALA A 307 -8.04 -8.47 -3.32
C ALA A 307 -8.03 -7.17 -4.13
N ASP A 308 -7.54 -7.19 -5.38
CA ASP A 308 -7.49 -6.04 -6.29
C ASP A 308 -6.90 -4.77 -5.61
N PRO A 309 -5.61 -4.77 -5.26
CA PRO A 309 -4.97 -3.63 -4.65
C PRO A 309 -5.02 -2.43 -5.60
N GLY A 310 -5.25 -1.22 -5.05
CA GLY A 310 -5.32 0.01 -5.83
C GLY A 310 -4.04 0.32 -6.59
N MET A 311 -2.89 -0.13 -6.06
CA MET A 311 -1.57 0.02 -6.66
C MET A 311 -0.77 -1.29 -6.60
N VAL A 312 0.17 -1.44 -7.55
CA VAL A 312 1.27 -2.40 -7.47
C VAL A 312 2.58 -1.62 -7.59
N MET A 313 3.47 -1.79 -6.62
CA MET A 313 4.78 -1.14 -6.63
C MET A 313 5.82 -2.03 -7.28
N ILE A 314 6.58 -1.44 -8.22
CA ILE A 314 7.62 -2.13 -8.99
C ILE A 314 8.97 -1.92 -8.34
N SER A 315 9.70 -3.02 -8.15
CA SER A 315 11.08 -3.07 -7.66
C SER A 315 12.07 -2.32 -8.56
N LEU A 316 13.17 -1.85 -7.96
CA LEU A 316 14.32 -1.30 -8.69
C LEU A 316 15.45 -2.31 -8.90
N ALA A 317 15.26 -3.57 -8.51
CA ALA A 317 16.20 -4.64 -8.79
C ALA A 317 16.15 -5.09 -10.25
N THR A 318 17.23 -5.69 -10.73
CA THR A 318 17.34 -6.29 -12.07
C THR A 318 17.16 -7.81 -11.97
N TYR A 319 16.32 -8.40 -12.81
CA TYR A 319 15.95 -9.82 -12.80
C TYR A 319 16.48 -10.51 -14.05
N THR A 320 17.66 -11.13 -13.97
CA THR A 320 18.38 -11.63 -15.14
C THR A 320 17.67 -12.74 -15.92
N ALA A 321 16.80 -13.51 -15.25
CA ALA A 321 15.98 -14.53 -15.91
C ALA A 321 14.67 -14.00 -16.54
N ILE A 322 14.41 -12.67 -16.42
CA ILE A 322 13.23 -12.00 -16.97
C ILE A 322 13.66 -10.92 -17.96
N ASP A 323 14.44 -9.94 -17.50
CA ASP A 323 15.04 -8.88 -18.28
C ASP A 323 16.42 -8.55 -17.67
N PRO A 324 17.52 -8.96 -18.30
CA PRO A 324 18.86 -8.74 -17.76
C PRO A 324 19.39 -7.32 -17.93
N ASP A 325 18.77 -6.53 -18.80
CA ASP A 325 19.33 -5.25 -19.26
C ASP A 325 18.78 -4.05 -18.48
N GLU A 326 17.60 -4.19 -17.83
CA GLU A 326 16.91 -3.09 -17.18
C GLU A 326 16.44 -3.45 -15.77
N PRO A 327 16.50 -2.51 -14.81
CA PRO A 327 15.74 -2.62 -13.56
C PRO A 327 14.24 -2.80 -13.84
N ALA A 328 13.54 -3.58 -13.02
CA ALA A 328 12.15 -3.94 -13.24
C ALA A 328 11.23 -2.72 -13.48
N ALA A 329 11.46 -1.60 -12.78
CA ALA A 329 10.68 -0.36 -12.95
C ALA A 329 10.84 0.28 -14.34
N PHE A 330 11.85 -0.09 -15.11
CA PHE A 330 12.08 0.43 -16.45
C PHE A 330 11.97 -0.64 -17.55
N SER A 331 11.58 -1.86 -17.18
CA SER A 331 11.44 -2.99 -18.09
C SER A 331 10.01 -3.09 -18.65
N PRO A 332 9.80 -2.87 -19.97
CA PRO A 332 8.51 -3.18 -20.60
C PRO A 332 8.15 -4.67 -20.50
N THR A 333 9.15 -5.55 -20.42
CA THR A 333 8.93 -6.99 -20.21
C THR A 333 8.23 -7.25 -18.88
N VAL A 334 8.66 -6.56 -17.80
CA VAL A 334 8.09 -6.72 -16.45
C VAL A 334 6.73 -6.03 -16.35
N ILE A 335 6.62 -4.76 -16.75
CA ILE A 335 5.40 -4.00 -16.53
C ILE A 335 4.35 -4.32 -17.60
N ASP A 336 4.60 -3.98 -18.87
CA ASP A 336 3.62 -4.20 -19.96
C ASP A 336 3.42 -5.70 -20.21
N GLY A 337 4.51 -6.49 -20.20
CA GLY A 337 4.46 -7.93 -20.52
C GLY A 337 3.86 -8.78 -19.40
N MET A 338 4.44 -8.74 -18.20
CA MET A 338 4.01 -9.63 -17.11
C MET A 338 2.84 -9.06 -16.31
N LEU A 339 2.98 -7.83 -15.77
CA LEU A 339 1.97 -7.29 -14.88
C LEU A 339 0.68 -6.93 -15.63
N ARG A 340 0.79 -6.20 -16.75
CA ARG A 340 -0.36 -5.84 -17.59
C ARG A 340 -0.87 -7.01 -18.43
N GLY A 341 0.05 -7.72 -19.12
CA GLY A 341 -0.29 -8.78 -20.05
C GLY A 341 -0.65 -10.10 -19.40
N ASP A 342 0.27 -10.75 -18.66
CA ASP A 342 0.06 -12.10 -18.13
C ASP A 342 -0.88 -12.11 -16.93
N ILE A 343 -0.74 -11.13 -16.00
CA ILE A 343 -1.56 -11.03 -14.80
C ILE A 343 -2.89 -10.32 -15.07
N GLY A 344 -2.90 -9.38 -16.02
CA GLY A 344 -4.08 -8.59 -16.40
C GLY A 344 -4.37 -7.43 -15.45
N TYR A 345 -3.35 -6.91 -14.74
CA TYR A 345 -3.54 -5.83 -13.78
C TYR A 345 -3.86 -4.50 -14.47
N GLY A 346 -5.02 -3.93 -14.18
CA GLY A 346 -5.52 -2.67 -14.74
C GLY A 346 -5.32 -1.44 -13.88
N GLY A 347 -4.93 -1.59 -12.59
CA GLY A 347 -4.77 -0.51 -11.64
C GLY A 347 -3.47 0.30 -11.82
N VAL A 348 -3.16 1.14 -10.84
CA VAL A 348 -1.97 2.03 -10.87
C VAL A 348 -0.70 1.23 -10.62
N VAL A 349 0.29 1.37 -11.51
CA VAL A 349 1.64 0.86 -11.33
C VAL A 349 2.53 2.00 -10.84
N ILE A 350 2.93 1.92 -9.57
CA ILE A 350 3.82 2.89 -8.93
C ILE A 350 5.26 2.34 -8.90
N SER A 351 6.26 3.19 -9.06
CA SER A 351 7.65 2.79 -8.84
C SER A 351 7.98 2.71 -7.35
N ASP A 352 8.93 1.88 -6.98
CA ASP A 352 9.73 2.12 -5.77
C ASP A 352 10.48 3.45 -5.90
N SER A 353 11.11 3.96 -4.84
CA SER A 353 11.64 5.32 -4.84
C SER A 353 12.67 5.58 -5.94
N LEU A 354 12.33 6.42 -6.91
CA LEU A 354 13.24 6.78 -8.02
C LEU A 354 14.42 7.68 -7.59
N SER A 355 14.47 8.10 -6.34
CA SER A 355 15.65 8.76 -5.76
C SER A 355 16.62 7.77 -5.08
N ALA A 356 16.36 6.46 -5.19
CA ALA A 356 17.18 5.39 -4.61
C ALA A 356 18.55 5.24 -5.29
N SER A 357 19.53 4.72 -4.52
CA SER A 357 20.90 4.47 -5.03
C SER A 357 20.92 3.54 -6.22
N ALA A 358 20.04 2.54 -6.27
CA ALA A 358 19.93 1.56 -7.34
C ALA A 358 19.85 2.17 -8.75
N VAL A 359 19.23 3.33 -8.89
CA VAL A 359 18.97 4.01 -10.18
C VAL A 359 19.73 5.34 -10.31
N SER A 360 20.67 5.61 -9.42
CA SER A 360 21.44 6.88 -9.36
C SER A 360 22.28 7.18 -10.60
N ALA A 361 22.56 6.18 -11.44
CA ALA A 361 23.25 6.38 -12.72
C ALA A 361 22.36 7.02 -13.81
N ILE A 362 21.03 7.07 -13.60
CA ILE A 362 20.07 7.63 -14.54
C ILE A 362 19.82 9.10 -14.19
N ALA A 363 19.86 9.99 -15.20
CA ALA A 363 19.55 11.39 -14.97
C ALA A 363 18.12 11.55 -14.42
N PRO A 364 17.88 12.37 -13.38
CA PRO A 364 16.56 12.51 -12.76
C PRO A 364 15.42 12.81 -13.74
N ALA A 365 15.68 13.62 -14.77
CA ALA A 365 14.68 13.93 -15.80
C ALA A 365 14.26 12.73 -16.65
N GLU A 366 15.06 11.67 -16.72
CA GLU A 366 14.76 10.46 -17.50
C GLU A 366 14.03 9.39 -16.67
N LEU A 367 14.07 9.45 -15.33
CA LEU A 367 13.53 8.42 -14.46
C LEU A 367 12.01 8.21 -14.68
N GLY A 368 11.21 9.29 -14.60
CA GLY A 368 9.77 9.22 -14.85
C GLY A 368 9.44 8.87 -16.31
N VAL A 369 10.26 9.35 -17.26
CA VAL A 369 10.10 9.03 -18.68
C VAL A 369 10.27 7.53 -18.91
N ARG A 370 11.33 6.92 -18.39
CA ARG A 370 11.59 5.48 -18.53
C ARG A 370 10.51 4.63 -17.85
N LEU A 371 10.05 5.03 -16.67
CA LEU A 371 8.92 4.36 -15.98
C LEU A 371 7.67 4.31 -16.87
N VAL A 372 7.25 5.46 -17.40
CA VAL A 372 6.04 5.56 -18.24
C VAL A 372 6.23 4.82 -19.59
N GLN A 373 7.43 4.86 -20.17
CA GLN A 373 7.76 4.09 -21.37
C GLN A 373 7.65 2.58 -21.15
N ALA A 374 7.96 2.10 -19.94
CA ALA A 374 7.84 0.71 -19.55
C ALA A 374 6.40 0.27 -19.21
N GLY A 375 5.45 1.20 -19.10
CA GLY A 375 4.04 0.92 -18.77
C GLY A 375 3.64 1.29 -17.32
N GLY A 376 4.55 1.94 -16.57
CA GLY A 376 4.27 2.48 -15.24
C GLY A 376 3.44 3.76 -15.27
N ASP A 377 2.85 4.13 -14.13
CA ASP A 377 1.91 5.24 -14.04
C ASP A 377 2.31 6.33 -13.05
N LEU A 378 2.97 5.99 -11.96
CA LEU A 378 3.22 6.93 -10.87
C LEU A 378 4.67 6.84 -10.39
N ALA A 379 5.43 7.91 -10.62
CA ALA A 379 6.81 8.05 -10.18
C ALA A 379 6.85 8.45 -8.70
N CYS A 380 7.28 7.56 -7.82
CA CYS A 380 7.45 7.82 -6.40
C CYS A 380 8.87 8.27 -6.11
N VAL A 381 9.04 9.28 -5.25
CA VAL A 381 10.36 9.72 -4.77
C VAL A 381 10.30 9.96 -3.26
N ASN A 382 11.42 9.69 -2.56
CA ASN A 382 11.60 10.00 -1.15
C ASN A 382 12.55 11.21 -0.91
N ASP A 383 13.16 11.74 -1.98
CA ASP A 383 13.93 12.98 -1.96
C ASP A 383 13.21 14.04 -2.81
N PRO A 384 12.79 15.19 -2.22
CA PRO A 384 12.06 16.23 -2.93
C PRO A 384 12.86 16.87 -4.07
N ALA A 385 14.20 16.78 -4.05
CA ALA A 385 15.06 17.29 -5.13
C ALA A 385 14.81 16.61 -6.49
N PHE A 386 14.23 15.40 -6.51
CA PHE A 386 13.92 14.66 -7.72
C PHE A 386 12.56 15.02 -8.32
N THR A 387 11.64 15.62 -7.55
CA THR A 387 10.26 15.90 -8.01
C THR A 387 10.24 16.77 -9.25
N GLN A 388 10.85 17.95 -9.20
CA GLN A 388 10.81 18.89 -10.33
C GLN A 388 11.54 18.36 -11.59
N PRO A 389 12.75 17.78 -11.49
CA PRO A 389 13.41 17.19 -12.64
C PRO A 389 12.60 16.08 -13.33
N ILE A 390 11.95 15.20 -12.56
CA ILE A 390 11.08 14.14 -13.11
C ILE A 390 9.90 14.76 -13.84
N LEU A 391 9.22 15.72 -13.24
CA LEU A 391 8.09 16.42 -13.83
C LEU A 391 8.47 17.13 -15.14
N ASP A 392 9.60 17.84 -15.13
CA ASP A 392 10.11 18.54 -16.33
C ASP A 392 10.44 17.55 -17.45
N GLY A 393 11.05 16.41 -17.14
CA GLY A 393 11.35 15.33 -18.09
C GLY A 393 10.10 14.75 -18.73
N LEU A 394 9.08 14.42 -17.92
CA LEU A 394 7.79 13.92 -18.39
C LEU A 394 7.12 14.91 -19.34
N ARG A 395 7.04 16.19 -18.97
CA ARG A 395 6.45 17.27 -19.78
C ARG A 395 7.21 17.49 -21.07
N ALA A 396 8.53 17.57 -21.01
CA ALA A 396 9.37 17.76 -22.18
C ALA A 396 9.22 16.63 -23.20
N ARG A 397 9.24 15.38 -22.74
CA ARG A 397 9.07 14.21 -23.58
C ARG A 397 7.64 14.16 -24.18
N ALA A 398 6.61 14.42 -23.40
CA ALA A 398 5.23 14.40 -23.87
C ALA A 398 4.94 15.46 -24.93
N ARG A 399 5.54 16.65 -24.81
CA ARG A 399 5.41 17.70 -25.83
C ARG A 399 6.11 17.36 -27.13
N GLY A 400 7.19 16.56 -27.08
CA GLY A 400 8.00 16.21 -28.27
C GLY A 400 7.63 14.88 -28.94
N ASP A 401 6.80 14.04 -28.27
CA ASP A 401 6.48 12.68 -28.73
C ASP A 401 5.01 12.37 -28.47
N ALA A 402 4.23 12.30 -29.54
CA ALA A 402 2.78 12.07 -29.47
C ALA A 402 2.43 10.67 -28.92
N ALA A 403 3.25 9.64 -29.17
CA ALA A 403 3.03 8.30 -28.61
C ALA A 403 3.27 8.29 -27.11
N PHE A 404 4.27 9.03 -26.63
CA PHE A 404 4.51 9.20 -25.20
C PHE A 404 3.41 10.04 -24.53
N ALA A 405 2.92 11.10 -25.18
CA ALA A 405 1.78 11.89 -24.68
C ALA A 405 0.52 11.04 -24.47
N GLU A 406 0.27 10.07 -25.38
CA GLU A 406 -0.83 9.11 -25.19
C GLU A 406 -0.58 8.17 -23.98
N ARG A 407 0.65 7.68 -23.76
CA ARG A 407 0.99 6.92 -22.55
C ARG A 407 0.78 7.74 -21.27
N VAL A 408 1.22 9.01 -21.25
CA VAL A 408 0.96 9.93 -20.14
C VAL A 408 -0.55 10.07 -19.87
N THR A 409 -1.34 10.21 -20.92
CA THR A 409 -2.81 10.31 -20.81
C THR A 409 -3.43 9.04 -20.24
N GLN A 410 -2.99 7.86 -20.68
CA GLN A 410 -3.46 6.57 -20.17
C GLN A 410 -3.07 6.36 -18.71
N SER A 411 -1.85 6.73 -18.31
CA SER A 411 -1.39 6.66 -16.94
C SER A 411 -2.16 7.65 -16.04
N ALA A 412 -2.39 8.88 -16.50
CA ALA A 412 -3.22 9.85 -15.77
C ALA A 412 -4.66 9.32 -15.55
N ARG A 413 -5.25 8.64 -16.54
CA ARG A 413 -6.57 8.00 -16.36
C ARG A 413 -6.58 6.96 -15.25
N ARG A 414 -5.55 6.10 -15.14
CA ARG A 414 -5.47 5.10 -14.06
C ARG A 414 -5.35 5.77 -12.71
N VAL A 415 -4.50 6.81 -12.60
CA VAL A 415 -4.36 7.57 -11.35
C VAL A 415 -5.65 8.27 -10.97
N VAL A 416 -6.34 8.91 -11.94
CA VAL A 416 -7.63 9.59 -11.70
C VAL A 416 -8.74 8.58 -11.38
N SER A 417 -8.75 7.39 -12.02
CA SER A 417 -9.69 6.30 -11.68
C SER A 417 -9.52 5.85 -10.22
N LEU A 418 -8.28 5.71 -9.75
CA LEU A 418 -8.01 5.40 -8.34
C LEU A 418 -8.48 6.55 -7.43
N LYS A 419 -8.23 7.80 -7.81
CA LYS A 419 -8.72 8.97 -7.07
C LYS A 419 -10.24 9.00 -6.97
N LEU A 420 -10.96 8.68 -8.05
CA LEU A 420 -12.43 8.54 -8.05
C LEU A 420 -12.89 7.46 -7.07
N ALA A 421 -12.25 6.29 -7.10
CA ALA A 421 -12.56 5.19 -6.19
C ALA A 421 -12.33 5.55 -4.70
N LEU A 422 -11.39 6.46 -4.43
CA LEU A 422 -11.06 6.97 -3.09
C LEU A 422 -11.80 8.29 -2.73
N GLY A 423 -12.71 8.78 -3.58
CA GLY A 423 -13.47 10.02 -3.34
C GLY A 423 -12.64 11.30 -3.48
N LEU A 424 -11.52 11.25 -4.21
CA LEU A 424 -10.59 12.37 -4.44
C LEU A 424 -10.78 13.08 -5.79
N ALA A 425 -11.78 12.70 -6.56
CA ALA A 425 -12.15 13.33 -7.82
C ALA A 425 -13.68 13.31 -7.99
N GLN A 426 -14.21 14.27 -8.75
CA GLN A 426 -15.65 14.41 -9.01
C GLN A 426 -15.89 14.87 -10.44
#